data_45438845f5af7fe0fa8cb23a0686af7f
#
_entry.id   45438845f5af7fe0fa8cb23a0686af7f
#
_cell.length_a   1.000
_cell.length_b   1.000
_cell.length_c   1.000
_cell.angle_alpha   90.00
_cell.angle_beta   90.00
_cell.angle_gamma   90.00
#
_symmetry.space_group_name_H-M   'P 1'
#
loop_
_entity.id
_entity.type
_entity.pdbx_description
1 polymer ?
#
loop_
_entity_poly.entity_id
_entity_poly.type
_entity_poly.pdbx_seq_one_letter_code
_entity_poly.pdbx_strand_id
1 'polypeptide(L)'
;MRTSDDQEESTPMTTRDAGRLVRRMQECFNSRQFDQADDLFTPDFYSHPLGTTGFAAGKAAWRRLVAHFPDYLVIAEDILVDHDKVAIRSAVEGIPTPAGDVRPMLIEIFRIENDRLAEMWGVGQGLPLERLRTDHVAG
;
A
#
# COMPACT_ATOMS: atom_id res chain seq x y z
N MET A 1 16.48 -36.53 10.09
CA MET A 1 16.27 -35.68 8.97
C MET A 1 15.36 -34.52 9.36
N ARG A 2 15.71 -33.41 8.92
CA ARG A 2 14.90 -32.30 9.24
C ARG A 2 13.57 -32.35 8.50
N THR A 3 12.59 -31.77 9.01
CA THR A 3 11.33 -31.77 8.34
C THR A 3 11.30 -30.65 7.33
N SER A 4 10.80 -30.95 6.15
CA SER A 4 10.67 -29.97 5.11
C SER A 4 9.72 -28.87 5.53
N ASP A 5 8.70 -29.26 6.26
CA ASP A 5 7.66 -28.31 6.66
C ASP A 5 8.23 -27.18 7.49
N ASP A 6 9.06 -27.51 8.48
CA ASP A 6 9.67 -26.50 9.33
C ASP A 6 10.51 -25.54 8.51
N GLN A 7 11.24 -26.07 7.54
CA GLN A 7 12.07 -25.22 6.71
C GLN A 7 11.25 -24.34 5.80
N GLU A 8 10.17 -24.89 5.25
CA GLU A 8 9.30 -24.10 4.40
C GLU A 8 8.67 -22.95 5.17
N GLU A 9 8.26 -23.23 6.41
CA GLU A 9 7.65 -22.19 7.24
C GLU A 9 8.63 -21.08 7.58
N SER A 10 9.89 -21.40 7.68
CA SER A 10 10.91 -20.43 8.04
C SER A 10 11.57 -19.79 6.82
N THR A 11 11.22 -20.23 5.61
CA THR A 11 11.81 -19.68 4.40
C THR A 11 11.38 -18.26 4.22
N PRO A 12 12.33 -17.31 4.13
CA PRO A 12 11.95 -15.92 3.91
C PRO A 12 11.39 -15.73 2.52
N MET A 13 10.52 -14.72 2.39
CA MET A 13 9.99 -14.34 1.10
C MET A 13 11.12 -13.84 0.21
N THR A 14 11.10 -14.24 -1.05
CA THR A 14 12.10 -13.76 -1.99
C THR A 14 11.82 -12.32 -2.40
N THR A 15 12.86 -11.64 -2.91
CA THR A 15 12.71 -10.31 -3.45
C THR A 15 11.63 -10.26 -4.53
N ARG A 16 11.60 -11.28 -5.39
CA ARG A 16 10.61 -11.36 -6.45
C ARG A 16 9.20 -11.45 -5.89
N ASP A 17 9.00 -12.28 -4.87
CA ASP A 17 7.68 -12.50 -4.30
C ASP A 17 7.18 -11.25 -3.58
N ALA A 18 8.06 -10.57 -2.85
CA ALA A 18 7.71 -9.33 -2.18
C ALA A 18 7.33 -8.26 -3.20
N GLY A 19 8.09 -8.16 -4.29
CA GLY A 19 7.78 -7.23 -5.36
C GLY A 19 6.43 -7.52 -6.00
N ARG A 20 6.13 -8.79 -6.25
CA ARG A 20 4.84 -9.18 -6.81
C ARG A 20 3.68 -8.80 -5.91
N LEU A 21 3.87 -8.99 -4.60
CA LEU A 21 2.81 -8.71 -3.63
C LEU A 21 2.41 -7.24 -3.66
N VAL A 22 3.40 -6.33 -3.60
CA VAL A 22 3.08 -4.89 -3.63
C VAL A 22 2.57 -4.46 -5.00
N ARG A 23 3.07 -5.06 -6.09
CA ARG A 23 2.55 -4.76 -7.42
C ARG A 23 1.11 -5.21 -7.55
N ARG A 24 0.79 -6.38 -7.01
CA ARG A 24 -0.58 -6.88 -7.04
C ARG A 24 -1.51 -5.95 -6.27
N MET A 25 -1.06 -5.47 -5.12
CA MET A 25 -1.83 -4.50 -4.35
C MET A 25 -2.13 -3.25 -5.17
N GLN A 26 -1.11 -2.71 -5.85
CA GLN A 26 -1.32 -1.53 -6.67
C GLN A 26 -2.22 -1.80 -7.88
N GLU A 27 -2.13 -2.98 -8.47
CA GLU A 27 -3.04 -3.36 -9.54
C GLU A 27 -4.50 -3.36 -9.07
N CYS A 28 -4.74 -3.90 -7.89
CA CYS A 28 -6.09 -3.92 -7.32
C CYS A 28 -6.61 -2.50 -7.12
N PHE A 29 -5.75 -1.60 -6.63
CA PHE A 29 -6.14 -0.21 -6.48
C PHE A 29 -6.39 0.46 -7.83
N ASN A 30 -5.45 0.34 -8.76
CA ASN A 30 -5.52 1.03 -10.04
C ASN A 30 -6.70 0.55 -10.89
N SER A 31 -7.04 -0.74 -10.79
CA SER A 31 -8.16 -1.30 -11.54
C SER A 31 -9.49 -1.14 -10.79
N ARG A 32 -9.47 -0.56 -9.60
CA ARG A 32 -10.65 -0.39 -8.72
C ARG A 32 -11.24 -1.72 -8.26
N GLN A 33 -10.43 -2.78 -8.28
CA GLN A 33 -10.83 -4.11 -7.80
C GLN A 33 -10.48 -4.23 -6.33
N PHE A 34 -11.08 -3.37 -5.50
CA PHE A 34 -10.66 -3.23 -4.10
C PHE A 34 -10.87 -4.50 -3.29
N ASP A 35 -11.95 -5.21 -3.56
CA ASP A 35 -12.24 -6.44 -2.81
C ASP A 35 -11.24 -7.55 -3.12
N GLN A 36 -10.62 -7.51 -4.29
CA GLN A 36 -9.60 -8.51 -4.65
C GLN A 36 -8.32 -8.33 -3.85
N ALA A 37 -8.15 -7.20 -3.20
CA ALA A 37 -6.98 -6.95 -2.36
C ALA A 37 -7.12 -7.54 -0.96
N ASP A 38 -8.32 -8.00 -0.57
CA ASP A 38 -8.54 -8.48 0.80
C ASP A 38 -7.56 -9.56 1.21
N ASP A 39 -7.27 -10.50 0.30
CA ASP A 39 -6.40 -11.63 0.59
C ASP A 39 -4.92 -11.25 0.64
N LEU A 40 -4.57 -10.04 0.27
CA LEU A 40 -3.18 -9.60 0.29
C LEU A 40 -2.74 -9.10 1.66
N PHE A 41 -3.67 -8.93 2.59
CA PHE A 41 -3.41 -8.34 3.90
C PHE A 41 -3.68 -9.36 5.00
N THR A 42 -2.89 -9.29 6.09
CA THR A 42 -3.17 -10.12 7.25
C THR A 42 -4.43 -9.61 7.96
N PRO A 43 -5.10 -10.47 8.73
CA PRO A 43 -6.29 -10.00 9.46
C PRO A 43 -6.03 -8.85 10.42
N ASP A 44 -4.80 -8.77 10.95
CA ASP A 44 -4.41 -7.72 11.89
C ASP A 44 -3.50 -6.67 11.25
N PHE A 45 -3.56 -6.54 9.93
CA PHE A 45 -2.79 -5.51 9.22
C PHE A 45 -2.93 -4.16 9.90
N TYR A 46 -1.81 -3.52 10.18
CA TYR A 46 -1.83 -2.22 10.83
C TYR A 46 -1.33 -1.12 9.90
N SER A 47 -2.14 -0.08 9.73
CA SER A 47 -1.80 1.09 8.92
C SER A 47 -1.39 2.24 9.85
N HIS A 48 -0.11 2.63 9.80
CA HIS A 48 0.34 3.76 10.60
C HIS A 48 -0.27 5.08 10.13
N PRO A 49 -0.39 5.33 8.82
CA PRO A 49 -1.02 6.60 8.39
C PRO A 49 -2.45 6.76 8.85
N LEU A 50 -3.20 5.68 8.94
CA LEU A 50 -4.60 5.75 9.37
C LEU A 50 -4.79 5.45 10.85
N GLY A 51 -3.80 4.80 11.48
CA GLY A 51 -3.94 4.36 12.87
C GLY A 51 -4.97 3.27 13.06
N THR A 52 -5.12 2.39 12.06
CA THR A 52 -6.20 1.40 12.06
C THR A 52 -5.66 -0.02 11.91
N THR A 53 -6.43 -0.97 12.43
CA THR A 53 -6.15 -2.40 12.32
C THR A 53 -7.14 -3.02 11.33
N GLY A 54 -6.62 -3.90 10.48
CA GLY A 54 -7.40 -4.53 9.41
C GLY A 54 -7.41 -3.69 8.16
N PHE A 55 -7.70 -4.31 7.02
CA PHE A 55 -7.68 -3.61 5.75
C PHE A 55 -8.98 -2.86 5.45
N ALA A 56 -10.05 -3.12 6.20
CA ALA A 56 -11.35 -2.51 5.89
C ALA A 56 -11.28 -0.99 5.87
N ALA A 57 -10.56 -0.39 6.83
CA ALA A 57 -10.42 1.06 6.87
C ALA A 57 -9.58 1.57 5.68
N GLY A 58 -8.53 0.82 5.31
CA GLY A 58 -7.73 1.17 4.14
C GLY A 58 -8.53 1.10 2.86
N LYS A 59 -9.36 0.06 2.72
CA LYS A 59 -10.23 -0.08 1.55
C LYS A 59 -11.21 1.08 1.48
N ALA A 60 -11.78 1.48 2.62
CA ALA A 60 -12.69 2.64 2.66
C ALA A 60 -11.95 3.92 2.26
N ALA A 61 -10.71 4.08 2.70
CA ALA A 61 -9.89 5.23 2.30
C ALA A 61 -9.62 5.21 0.80
N TRP A 62 -9.35 4.05 0.24
CA TRP A 62 -9.18 3.91 -1.21
C TRP A 62 -10.43 4.37 -1.96
N ARG A 63 -11.60 3.95 -1.49
CA ARG A 63 -12.87 4.33 -2.14
C ARG A 63 -13.08 5.84 -2.08
N ARG A 64 -12.80 6.47 -0.94
CA ARG A 64 -12.93 7.92 -0.81
C ARG A 64 -11.98 8.64 -1.75
N LEU A 65 -10.75 8.13 -1.84
CA LEU A 65 -9.73 8.75 -2.68
C LEU A 65 -10.15 8.76 -4.14
N VAL A 66 -10.61 7.64 -4.66
CA VAL A 66 -11.00 7.57 -6.06
C VAL A 66 -12.35 8.25 -6.31
N ALA A 67 -13.18 8.42 -5.28
CA ALA A 67 -14.39 9.21 -5.42
C ALA A 67 -14.06 10.69 -5.60
N HIS A 68 -13.03 11.18 -4.91
CA HIS A 68 -12.58 12.56 -5.08
C HIS A 68 -11.76 12.77 -6.35
N PHE A 69 -10.95 11.77 -6.70
CA PHE A 69 -10.04 11.86 -7.84
C PHE A 69 -10.18 10.58 -8.67
N PRO A 70 -11.19 10.54 -9.57
CA PRO A 70 -11.49 9.30 -10.31
C PRO A 70 -10.35 8.78 -11.18
N ASP A 71 -9.42 9.67 -11.58
CA ASP A 71 -8.30 9.29 -12.43
C ASP A 71 -7.03 8.97 -11.64
N TYR A 72 -7.13 8.90 -10.31
CA TYR A 72 -5.98 8.64 -9.44
C TYR A 72 -5.34 7.29 -9.78
N LEU A 73 -4.03 7.32 -10.04
CA LEU A 73 -3.25 6.12 -10.30
C LEU A 73 -1.95 6.18 -9.50
N VAL A 74 -1.46 5.03 -9.07
CA VAL A 74 -0.14 4.92 -8.45
C VAL A 74 0.74 4.05 -9.35
N ILE A 75 1.94 4.54 -9.63
CA ILE A 75 2.85 3.87 -10.55
C ILE A 75 4.16 3.63 -9.83
N ALA A 76 4.48 2.37 -9.57
CA ALA A 76 5.70 2.00 -8.87
C ALA A 76 6.92 2.38 -9.72
N GLU A 77 7.85 3.13 -9.13
CA GLU A 77 9.10 3.51 -9.78
C GLU A 77 10.30 2.79 -9.18
N ASP A 78 10.27 2.55 -7.87
CA ASP A 78 11.32 1.77 -7.19
C ASP A 78 10.68 0.81 -6.21
N ILE A 79 11.19 -0.40 -6.17
CA ILE A 79 10.81 -1.40 -5.17
C ILE A 79 12.09 -1.96 -4.60
N LEU A 80 12.27 -1.82 -3.29
CA LEU A 80 13.45 -2.29 -2.57
C LEU A 80 13.01 -3.26 -1.50
N VAL A 81 13.67 -4.40 -1.43
CA VAL A 81 13.30 -5.46 -0.49
C VAL A 81 14.47 -5.73 0.44
N ASP A 82 14.18 -5.80 1.74
CA ASP A 82 15.17 -6.14 2.76
C ASP A 82 14.48 -6.99 3.81
N HIS A 83 14.80 -8.27 3.83
CA HIS A 83 14.20 -9.25 4.77
C HIS A 83 12.68 -9.25 4.65
N ASP A 84 11.98 -8.94 5.74
CA ASP A 84 10.52 -8.95 5.76
C ASP A 84 9.90 -7.59 5.39
N LYS A 85 10.72 -6.64 4.90
CA LYS A 85 10.22 -5.32 4.56
C LYS A 85 10.41 -5.03 3.09
N VAL A 86 9.43 -4.32 2.53
CA VAL A 86 9.51 -3.88 1.15
C VAL A 86 9.15 -2.40 1.11
N ALA A 87 10.03 -1.61 0.49
CA ALA A 87 9.79 -0.19 0.29
C ALA A 87 9.42 0.04 -1.17
N ILE A 88 8.44 0.90 -1.38
CA ILE A 88 7.98 1.20 -2.73
C ILE A 88 7.84 2.72 -2.87
N ARG A 89 8.46 3.26 -3.90
CA ARG A 89 8.31 4.67 -4.25
C ARG A 89 7.47 4.74 -5.51
N SER A 90 6.38 5.50 -5.46
CA SER A 90 5.43 5.54 -6.55
C SER A 90 5.17 6.97 -6.99
N ALA A 91 5.04 7.17 -8.29
CA ALA A 91 4.48 8.39 -8.83
C ALA A 91 2.97 8.33 -8.67
N VAL A 92 2.34 9.48 -8.48
CA VAL A 92 0.90 9.57 -8.38
C VAL A 92 0.41 10.44 -9.53
N GLU A 93 -0.58 9.94 -10.25
CA GLU A 93 -1.18 10.64 -11.39
C GLU A 93 -2.67 10.83 -11.15
N GLY A 94 -3.28 11.70 -11.95
CA GLY A 94 -4.72 11.90 -11.90
C GLY A 94 -5.19 12.86 -10.84
N ILE A 95 -4.27 13.67 -10.27
CA ILE A 95 -4.61 14.69 -9.30
C ILE A 95 -4.07 16.04 -9.78
N PRO A 96 -4.62 17.15 -9.29
CA PRO A 96 -4.09 18.47 -9.62
C PRO A 96 -2.64 18.57 -9.16
N THR A 97 -1.78 19.13 -10.03
CA THR A 97 -0.39 19.36 -9.69
C THR A 97 -0.31 20.54 -8.71
N PRO A 98 0.40 20.39 -7.59
CA PRO A 98 0.57 21.50 -6.66
C PRO A 98 1.30 22.66 -7.31
N ALA A 99 1.18 23.83 -6.69
CA ALA A 99 1.93 25.00 -7.13
C ALA A 99 3.43 24.69 -7.05
N GLY A 100 4.18 25.18 -8.02
CA GLY A 100 5.61 24.87 -8.12
C GLY A 100 5.82 23.55 -8.83
N ASP A 101 7.02 23.03 -8.75
CA ASP A 101 7.41 21.83 -9.49
C ASP A 101 7.38 20.58 -8.60
N VAL A 102 6.58 20.59 -7.53
CA VAL A 102 6.49 19.44 -6.65
C VAL A 102 5.72 18.33 -7.35
N ARG A 103 6.41 17.25 -7.64
CA ARG A 103 5.81 16.10 -8.31
C ARG A 103 5.08 15.23 -7.28
N PRO A 104 3.82 14.88 -7.51
CA PRO A 104 3.10 14.00 -6.56
C PRO A 104 3.79 12.66 -6.47
N MET A 105 4.07 12.23 -5.25
CA MET A 105 4.85 11.01 -5.00
C MET A 105 4.46 10.43 -3.65
N LEU A 106 4.54 9.11 -3.57
CA LEU A 106 4.23 8.36 -2.36
C LEU A 106 5.37 7.40 -2.08
N ILE A 107 5.79 7.33 -0.82
CA ILE A 107 6.76 6.34 -0.36
C ILE A 107 6.10 5.53 0.74
N GLU A 108 6.08 4.21 0.57
CA GLU A 108 5.50 3.32 1.55
C GLU A 108 6.47 2.21 1.89
N ILE A 109 6.44 1.77 3.14
CA ILE A 109 7.18 0.59 3.58
C ILE A 109 6.16 -0.37 4.16
N PHE A 110 6.22 -1.61 3.71
CA PHE A 110 5.35 -2.67 4.23
C PHE A 110 6.19 -3.72 4.92
N ARG A 111 5.66 -4.26 6.02
CA ARG A 111 6.20 -5.47 6.61
C ARG A 111 5.35 -6.63 6.14
N ILE A 112 6.01 -7.73 5.78
CA ILE A 112 5.36 -8.92 5.26
C ILE A 112 5.39 -10.02 6.30
N GLU A 113 4.30 -10.73 6.45
CA GLU A 113 4.16 -11.85 7.37
C GLU A 113 3.25 -12.88 6.72
N ASN A 114 3.71 -14.13 6.67
CA ASN A 114 2.93 -15.21 6.04
C ASN A 114 2.47 -14.85 4.63
N ASP A 115 3.38 -14.28 3.85
CA ASP A 115 3.17 -13.92 2.44
C ASP A 115 2.08 -12.87 2.25
N ARG A 116 1.80 -12.07 3.29
CA ARG A 116 0.79 -11.02 3.23
C ARG A 116 1.34 -9.73 3.83
N LEU A 117 0.70 -8.65 3.47
CA LEU A 117 1.05 -7.33 4.01
C LEU A 117 0.48 -7.23 5.42
N ALA A 118 1.37 -7.00 6.40
CA ALA A 118 1.00 -7.02 7.82
C ALA A 118 1.05 -5.66 8.48
N GLU A 119 1.84 -4.74 7.93
CA GLU A 119 2.01 -3.43 8.53
C GLU A 119 2.48 -2.46 7.46
N MET A 120 2.06 -1.19 7.57
CA MET A 120 2.42 -0.20 6.57
C MET A 120 2.72 1.15 7.20
N TRP A 121 3.82 1.75 6.74
CA TRP A 121 4.17 3.15 6.98
C TRP A 121 4.15 3.86 5.64
N GLY A 122 3.78 5.13 5.61
CA GLY A 122 3.76 5.85 4.34
C GLY A 122 3.81 7.34 4.53
N VAL A 123 4.48 8.01 3.59
CA VAL A 123 4.52 9.47 3.50
C VAL A 123 4.43 9.85 2.04
N GLY A 124 3.95 11.07 1.80
CA GLY A 124 3.82 11.56 0.44
C GLY A 124 4.16 13.02 0.34
N GLN A 125 4.38 13.46 -0.90
CA GLN A 125 4.52 14.88 -1.21
C GLN A 125 3.57 15.22 -2.35
N GLY A 126 3.05 16.44 -2.33
CA GLY A 126 2.14 16.89 -3.38
C GLY A 126 0.82 16.16 -3.42
N LEU A 127 0.42 15.50 -2.33
CA LEU A 127 -0.82 14.74 -2.27
C LEU A 127 -1.89 15.52 -1.50
N PRO A 128 -3.17 15.34 -1.85
CA PRO A 128 -4.26 16.07 -1.20
C PRO A 128 -4.71 15.42 0.11
N LEU A 129 -3.76 14.98 0.95
CA LEU A 129 -4.08 14.23 2.15
C LEU A 129 -4.79 15.05 3.20
N GLU A 130 -4.45 16.34 3.31
CA GLU A 130 -5.12 17.20 4.26
C GLU A 130 -6.60 17.37 3.94
N ARG A 131 -6.91 17.50 2.67
CA ARG A 131 -8.30 17.62 2.24
C ARG A 131 -9.08 16.36 2.60
N LEU A 132 -8.50 15.19 2.34
CA LEU A 132 -9.16 13.93 2.66
C LEU A 132 -9.35 13.78 4.17
N ARG A 133 -8.35 14.20 4.94
CA ARG A 133 -8.42 14.16 6.39
C ARG A 133 -9.50 15.10 6.92
N THR A 134 -9.60 16.28 6.35
CA THR A 134 -10.61 17.25 6.74
C THR A 134 -12.01 16.72 6.45
N ASP A 135 -12.21 16.14 5.28
CA ASP A 135 -13.48 15.53 4.93
C ASP A 135 -13.83 14.41 5.89
N HIS A 136 -12.86 13.60 6.27
CA HIS A 136 -13.06 12.51 7.22
C HIS A 136 -13.49 13.04 8.59
N VAL A 137 -12.84 14.09 9.06
CA VAL A 137 -13.17 14.67 10.36
C VAL A 137 -14.53 15.34 10.33
N ALA A 138 -14.84 16.01 9.24
CA ALA A 138 -16.13 16.70 9.10
C ALA A 138 -17.29 15.74 8.92
N GLY A 139 -16.99 14.58 8.35
CA GLY A 139 -17.99 13.55 8.17
C GLY A 139 -18.20 12.76 9.41
#